data_0a36779a9d33275e3e582102c97dff42
#
_entry.id   0a36779a9d33275e3e582102c97dff42
#
_cell.length_a   1.000
_cell.length_b   1.000
_cell.length_c   1.000
_cell.angle_alpha   90.00
_cell.angle_beta   90.00
_cell.angle_gamma   90.00
#
_symmetry.space_group_name_H-M   'P 1'
#
loop_
_entity.id
_entity.type
_entity.pdbx_description
1 polymer ?
#
loop_
_entity_poly.entity_id
_entity_poly.type
_entity_poly.pdbx_seq_one_letter_code
_entity_poly.pdbx_strand_id
1 'polypeptide(L)'
;MRFHTTWLILAFAGQAVAGPSATEVRDTVRAYRQQHEPAIVSEFAQLLAIPNHALDSPNIRKNAELIARTFRDRQVETRLLEIEGAPPVVFGKLDVPGATRTVTFYAHYDGQPTRQPNWTTEPFQPTLRRPDGSAVDLGSLPQRLDPESRLFARSASDDKAPIIAIVTALDALRASQWRPSVNLRFFFEGEEEVGSPHLAALLKAYAAELKTDLWVICDGPVHQDGSKLVYFGVRGATALDITVYGPNRGLHSGHYGNWAPNPIVLLTHLLDSMRDTQARILIPGFYDDVRAPTPAELKAAREMPNHDAQIKRNLGLARTEAQPASLQTQLMLPALNIRGIAGGAVGDAAANVISSEATASIDFRLVPNQTPDGVRRLVEQHVERQGYFIVRKPPDEATRLAHPMIALLAWDNEGSYPAARTPVDNPLAQHVARVVEQMAGAKIVVAPTLGGSVPMHLFQGDANTPVVGVPLANFDNNQHAANENLRLQNLWDAIEIFAGLFTGEPQP
;
A
#
# COMPACT_ATOMS: atom_id res chain seq x y z
N MET A 1 28.45 77.47 3.03
CA MET A 1 28.69 76.32 2.14
C MET A 1 28.15 75.05 2.85
N ARG A 2 26.99 74.57 2.42
CA ARG A 2 26.44 73.30 2.95
C ARG A 2 26.66 72.22 1.89
N PHE A 3 27.47 71.22 2.21
CA PHE A 3 27.65 70.04 1.34
C PHE A 3 26.50 69.08 1.57
N HIS A 4 25.77 68.76 0.52
CA HIS A 4 24.75 67.71 0.50
C HIS A 4 25.43 66.42 0.00
N THR A 5 25.57 65.44 0.87
CA THR A 5 26.08 64.12 0.51
C THR A 5 24.88 63.27 0.10
N THR A 6 24.76 63.01 -1.19
CA THR A 6 23.74 62.11 -1.74
C THR A 6 24.21 60.66 -1.63
N TRP A 7 23.52 59.84 -0.82
CA TRP A 7 23.78 58.42 -0.75
C TRP A 7 23.05 57.73 -1.93
N LEU A 8 23.88 57.11 -2.79
CA LEU A 8 23.36 56.24 -3.85
C LEU A 8 23.05 54.85 -3.22
N ILE A 9 21.75 54.53 -3.08
CA ILE A 9 21.32 53.17 -2.70
C ILE A 9 21.38 52.31 -3.98
N LEU A 10 22.42 51.49 -4.07
CA LEU A 10 22.50 50.41 -5.05
C LEU A 10 21.49 49.34 -4.63
N ALA A 11 20.34 49.27 -5.29
CA ALA A 11 19.41 48.16 -5.22
C ALA A 11 20.05 46.97 -5.97
N PHE A 12 20.57 46.02 -5.21
CA PHE A 12 20.88 44.69 -5.77
C PHE A 12 19.56 44.03 -6.10
N ALA A 13 19.16 44.06 -7.37
CA ALA A 13 18.16 43.19 -7.90
C ALA A 13 18.73 41.75 -7.83
N GLY A 14 18.33 41.00 -6.81
CA GLY A 14 18.60 39.56 -6.73
C GLY A 14 17.97 38.90 -7.96
N GLN A 15 18.75 38.51 -8.93
CA GLN A 15 18.31 37.58 -9.96
C GLN A 15 17.94 36.29 -9.23
N ALA A 16 16.70 35.90 -9.32
CA ALA A 16 16.28 34.56 -8.94
C ALA A 16 17.09 33.60 -9.81
N VAL A 17 18.07 32.94 -9.23
CA VAL A 17 18.80 31.85 -9.89
C VAL A 17 17.77 30.76 -10.09
N ALA A 18 17.41 30.48 -11.33
CA ALA A 18 16.53 29.35 -11.65
C ALA A 18 17.13 28.08 -11.02
N GLY A 19 16.29 27.29 -10.35
CA GLY A 19 16.71 26.01 -9.78
C GLY A 19 17.25 25.06 -10.87
N PRO A 20 17.99 24.02 -10.49
CA PRO A 20 18.55 23.07 -11.46
C PRO A 20 17.43 22.41 -12.26
N SER A 21 17.68 22.13 -13.54
CA SER A 21 16.76 21.37 -14.37
C SER A 21 16.69 19.90 -13.91
N ALA A 22 15.61 19.22 -14.23
CA ALA A 22 15.43 17.79 -13.89
C ALA A 22 16.61 16.91 -14.39
N THR A 23 17.16 17.22 -15.56
CA THR A 23 18.31 16.50 -16.12
C THR A 23 19.57 16.76 -15.31
N GLU A 24 19.83 18.00 -14.93
CA GLU A 24 20.99 18.35 -14.09
C GLU A 24 20.89 17.67 -12.71
N VAL A 25 19.70 17.67 -12.10
CA VAL A 25 19.47 16.95 -10.82
C VAL A 25 19.80 15.48 -10.98
N ARG A 26 19.20 14.83 -11.96
CA ARG A 26 19.39 13.40 -12.23
C ARG A 26 20.87 13.05 -12.43
N ASP A 27 21.56 13.77 -13.32
CA ASP A 27 22.92 13.45 -13.70
C ASP A 27 23.91 13.72 -12.54
N THR A 28 23.68 14.77 -11.76
CA THR A 28 24.50 15.10 -10.60
C THR A 28 24.31 14.09 -9.46
N VAL A 29 23.06 13.73 -9.16
CA VAL A 29 22.73 12.74 -8.13
C VAL A 29 23.24 11.34 -8.54
N ARG A 30 23.14 11.00 -9.81
CA ARG A 30 23.73 9.77 -10.37
C ARG A 30 25.24 9.73 -10.20
N ALA A 31 25.94 10.83 -10.49
CA ALA A 31 27.38 10.92 -10.32
C ALA A 31 27.77 10.75 -8.84
N TYR A 32 27.05 11.39 -7.92
CA TYR A 32 27.26 11.22 -6.48
C TYR A 32 27.06 9.77 -6.06
N ARG A 33 25.91 9.17 -6.40
CA ARG A 33 25.59 7.78 -6.10
C ARG A 33 26.68 6.83 -6.60
N GLN A 34 27.14 7.03 -7.84
CA GLN A 34 28.19 6.21 -8.45
C GLN A 34 29.52 6.24 -7.69
N GLN A 35 29.82 7.33 -7.02
CA GLN A 35 31.02 7.47 -6.18
C GLN A 35 30.83 6.83 -4.79
N HIS A 36 29.59 6.58 -4.36
CA HIS A 36 29.27 6.16 -3.00
C HIS A 36 28.54 4.81 -2.92
N GLU A 37 28.42 4.06 -4.03
CA GLU A 37 27.69 2.77 -4.07
C GLU A 37 28.04 1.82 -2.93
N PRO A 38 29.33 1.59 -2.58
CA PRO A 38 29.68 0.70 -1.46
C PRO A 38 29.15 1.19 -0.12
N ALA A 39 29.26 2.50 0.14
CA ALA A 39 28.79 3.09 1.39
C ALA A 39 27.27 3.02 1.52
N ILE A 40 26.52 3.29 0.44
CA ILE A 40 25.07 3.23 0.40
C ILE A 40 24.59 1.80 0.70
N VAL A 41 25.17 0.79 0.04
CA VAL A 41 24.80 -0.61 0.27
C VAL A 41 25.18 -1.07 1.67
N SER A 42 26.33 -0.63 2.21
CA SER A 42 26.73 -0.95 3.57
C SER A 42 25.80 -0.34 4.62
N GLU A 43 25.39 0.93 4.45
CA GLU A 43 24.41 1.58 5.34
C GLU A 43 23.05 0.87 5.28
N PHE A 44 22.62 0.50 4.08
CA PHE A 44 21.40 -0.28 3.91
C PHE A 44 21.47 -1.66 4.59
N ALA A 45 22.55 -2.38 4.39
CA ALA A 45 22.78 -3.67 5.05
C ALA A 45 22.76 -3.56 6.58
N GLN A 46 23.32 -2.50 7.16
CA GLN A 46 23.27 -2.24 8.61
C GLN A 46 21.82 -2.07 9.12
N LEU A 47 20.97 -1.35 8.37
CA LEU A 47 19.56 -1.18 8.72
C LEU A 47 18.77 -2.50 8.57
N LEU A 48 19.09 -3.32 7.57
CA LEU A 48 18.44 -4.61 7.33
C LEU A 48 18.86 -5.69 8.33
N ALA A 49 20.02 -5.56 8.95
CA ALA A 49 20.53 -6.53 9.91
C ALA A 49 19.78 -6.53 11.26
N ILE A 50 18.98 -5.52 11.53
CA ILE A 50 18.18 -5.43 12.76
C ILE A 50 16.83 -6.12 12.52
N PRO A 51 16.47 -7.17 13.31
CA PRO A 51 15.13 -7.75 13.28
C PRO A 51 14.06 -6.68 13.46
N ASN A 52 12.93 -6.81 12.75
CA ASN A 52 11.98 -5.70 12.69
C ASN A 52 10.50 -6.11 12.66
N HIS A 53 10.16 -7.24 13.27
CA HIS A 53 8.76 -7.57 13.48
C HIS A 53 8.12 -6.58 14.45
N ALA A 54 6.96 -6.00 14.13
CA ALA A 54 6.31 -4.95 14.93
C ALA A 54 6.10 -5.32 16.41
N LEU A 55 5.83 -6.60 16.70
CA LEU A 55 5.63 -7.11 18.06
C LEU A 55 6.96 -7.38 18.81
N ASP A 56 8.11 -7.25 18.18
CA ASP A 56 9.43 -7.34 18.82
C ASP A 56 9.87 -5.95 19.29
N SER A 57 9.24 -5.47 20.37
CA SER A 57 9.43 -4.09 20.87
C SER A 57 10.90 -3.67 21.05
N PRO A 58 11.84 -4.51 21.55
CA PRO A 58 13.24 -4.11 21.67
C PRO A 58 13.92 -3.87 20.32
N ASN A 59 13.67 -4.70 19.34
CA ASN A 59 14.32 -4.60 18.03
C ASN A 59 13.63 -3.56 17.14
N ILE A 60 12.31 -3.44 17.21
CA ILE A 60 11.59 -2.40 16.47
C ILE A 60 12.02 -1.00 16.94
N ARG A 61 12.23 -0.79 18.25
CA ARG A 61 12.79 0.45 18.80
C ARG A 61 14.22 0.72 18.31
N LYS A 62 15.09 -0.30 18.24
CA LYS A 62 16.45 -0.15 17.69
C LYS A 62 16.44 0.33 16.23
N ASN A 63 15.50 -0.18 15.41
CA ASN A 63 15.29 0.31 14.05
C ASN A 63 14.95 1.80 14.07
N ALA A 64 13.94 2.22 14.85
CA ALA A 64 13.53 3.62 14.95
C ALA A 64 14.69 4.54 15.39
N GLU A 65 15.46 4.12 16.40
CA GLU A 65 16.60 4.88 16.92
C GLU A 65 17.74 5.01 15.90
N LEU A 66 18.03 3.93 15.13
CA LEU A 66 19.02 3.97 14.06
C LEU A 66 18.55 4.93 12.96
N ILE A 67 17.33 4.80 12.47
CA ILE A 67 16.77 5.69 11.44
C ILE A 67 16.81 7.15 11.93
N ALA A 68 16.32 7.41 13.14
CA ALA A 68 16.32 8.76 13.70
C ALA A 68 17.74 9.35 13.80
N ARG A 69 18.76 8.56 14.17
CA ARG A 69 20.16 8.97 14.18
C ARG A 69 20.65 9.28 12.77
N THR A 70 20.40 8.39 11.80
CA THR A 70 20.77 8.56 10.39
C THR A 70 20.27 9.88 9.82
N PHE A 71 19.06 10.28 10.16
CA PHE A 71 18.49 11.57 9.72
C PHE A 71 19.08 12.77 10.49
N ARG A 72 19.28 12.66 11.81
CA ARG A 72 19.93 13.73 12.60
C ARG A 72 21.36 14.01 12.14
N ASP A 73 22.13 12.98 11.82
CA ASP A 73 23.49 13.12 11.30
C ASP A 73 23.51 13.93 9.98
N ARG A 74 22.37 13.93 9.28
CA ARG A 74 22.13 14.72 8.06
C ARG A 74 21.38 16.03 8.31
N GLN A 75 21.41 16.53 9.56
CA GLN A 75 20.82 17.82 9.96
C GLN A 75 19.31 17.92 9.70
N VAL A 76 18.60 16.80 9.65
CA VAL A 76 17.14 16.75 9.69
C VAL A 76 16.72 16.76 11.16
N GLU A 77 15.90 17.72 11.55
CA GLU A 77 15.29 17.72 12.88
C GLU A 77 14.44 16.46 13.02
N THR A 78 14.84 15.53 13.91
CA THR A 78 14.21 14.20 13.97
C THR A 78 13.88 13.81 15.40
N ARG A 79 12.68 13.32 15.61
CA ARG A 79 12.18 12.80 16.87
C ARG A 79 11.36 11.53 16.68
N LEU A 80 11.11 10.83 17.76
CA LEU A 80 10.18 9.71 17.82
C LEU A 80 8.82 10.23 18.29
N LEU A 81 7.76 9.95 17.52
CA LEU A 81 6.38 10.17 17.93
C LEU A 81 5.91 8.88 18.61
N GLU A 82 5.41 8.99 19.82
CA GLU A 82 5.07 7.85 20.65
C GLU A 82 3.65 7.98 21.20
N ILE A 83 2.92 6.88 21.16
CA ILE A 83 1.68 6.67 21.92
C ILE A 83 1.76 5.33 22.63
N GLU A 84 0.98 5.16 23.69
CA GLU A 84 1.00 3.94 24.49
C GLU A 84 0.64 2.71 23.64
N GLY A 85 1.43 1.65 23.77
CA GLY A 85 1.21 0.35 23.10
C GLY A 85 1.73 0.27 21.66
N ALA A 86 2.11 1.39 21.02
CA ALA A 86 2.57 1.43 19.65
C ALA A 86 4.10 1.43 19.50
N PRO A 87 4.65 0.87 18.42
CA PRO A 87 6.00 1.18 17.97
C PRO A 87 6.17 2.69 17.71
N PRO A 88 7.37 3.27 17.98
CA PRO A 88 7.59 4.70 17.71
C PRO A 88 7.54 5.00 16.22
N VAL A 89 6.89 6.08 15.81
CA VAL A 89 7.05 6.62 14.46
C VAL A 89 8.26 7.53 14.43
N VAL A 90 9.16 7.34 13.47
CA VAL A 90 10.27 8.26 13.24
C VAL A 90 9.77 9.44 12.41
N PHE A 91 9.77 10.63 13.00
CA PHE A 91 9.35 11.85 12.33
C PHE A 91 10.53 12.79 12.09
N GLY A 92 10.79 13.07 10.83
CA GLY A 92 11.84 13.99 10.38
C GLY A 92 11.24 15.27 9.80
N LYS A 93 11.90 16.41 10.07
CA LYS A 93 11.48 17.73 9.61
C LYS A 93 12.66 18.47 9.02
N LEU A 94 12.51 18.97 7.80
CA LEU A 94 13.47 19.86 7.14
C LEU A 94 12.70 21.06 6.54
N ASP A 95 12.72 22.18 7.23
CA ASP A 95 12.13 23.42 6.75
C ASP A 95 13.10 24.11 5.78
N VAL A 96 12.57 24.58 4.67
CA VAL A 96 13.33 25.22 3.59
C VAL A 96 12.95 26.70 3.52
N PRO A 97 13.91 27.62 3.70
CA PRO A 97 13.62 29.07 3.62
C PRO A 97 12.97 29.45 2.29
N GLY A 98 11.82 30.07 2.35
CA GLY A 98 11.05 30.50 1.17
C GLY A 98 10.11 29.44 0.59
N ALA A 99 10.18 28.19 1.03
CA ALA A 99 9.23 27.16 0.58
C ALA A 99 7.81 27.44 1.12
N THR A 100 6.82 27.33 0.24
CA THR A 100 5.40 27.57 0.55
C THR A 100 4.61 26.25 0.64
N ARG A 101 5.20 25.14 0.25
CA ARG A 101 4.59 23.80 0.25
C ARG A 101 5.33 22.86 1.18
N THR A 102 4.60 21.93 1.74
CA THR A 102 5.13 20.86 2.58
C THR A 102 4.74 19.52 1.98
N VAL A 103 5.72 18.64 1.79
CA VAL A 103 5.51 17.28 1.29
C VAL A 103 6.00 16.28 2.33
N THR A 104 5.15 15.31 2.67
CA THR A 104 5.49 14.25 3.61
C THR A 104 5.71 12.94 2.87
N PHE A 105 6.86 12.31 3.12
CA PHE A 105 7.23 11.00 2.59
C PHE A 105 7.00 9.94 3.66
N TYR A 106 6.23 8.93 3.31
CA TYR A 106 5.91 7.79 4.15
C TYR A 106 6.64 6.55 3.68
N ALA A 107 7.18 5.80 4.62
CA ALA A 107 7.63 4.42 4.48
C ALA A 107 7.39 3.70 5.81
N HIS A 108 7.51 2.37 5.82
CA HIS A 108 7.51 1.64 7.08
C HIS A 108 8.84 0.91 7.30
N TYR A 109 9.15 0.61 8.56
CA TYR A 109 10.42 -0.03 8.91
C TYR A 109 10.25 -1.37 9.63
N ASP A 110 9.00 -1.76 9.93
CA ASP A 110 8.68 -3.12 10.34
C ASP A 110 8.64 -4.08 9.15
N GLY A 111 8.42 -5.34 9.39
CA GLY A 111 8.39 -6.36 8.35
C GLY A 111 7.62 -7.60 8.78
N GLN A 112 7.16 -8.36 7.80
CA GLN A 112 6.44 -9.61 7.98
C GLN A 112 7.25 -10.65 8.78
N PRO A 113 6.58 -11.53 9.54
CA PRO A 113 7.25 -12.64 10.22
C PRO A 113 8.08 -13.50 9.27
N THR A 114 9.23 -13.97 9.75
CA THR A 114 10.20 -14.74 8.96
C THR A 114 10.10 -16.25 9.18
N ARG A 115 8.91 -16.74 9.51
CA ARG A 115 8.67 -18.18 9.80
C ARG A 115 8.57 -19.07 8.56
N GLN A 116 8.60 -18.48 7.36
CA GLN A 116 8.52 -19.26 6.11
C GLN A 116 9.74 -20.16 5.97
N PRO A 117 9.56 -21.45 5.66
CA PRO A 117 10.66 -22.31 5.25
C PRO A 117 11.23 -21.79 3.93
N ASN A 118 12.44 -22.22 3.58
CA ASN A 118 13.08 -21.93 2.29
C ASN A 118 13.79 -20.57 2.15
N TRP A 119 14.14 -19.90 3.25
CA TRP A 119 15.15 -18.86 3.17
C TRP A 119 16.50 -19.47 2.80
N THR A 120 17.12 -18.95 1.75
CA THR A 120 18.48 -19.39 1.31
C THR A 120 19.60 -18.73 2.12
N THR A 121 19.27 -17.64 2.82
CA THR A 121 20.12 -16.94 3.80
C THR A 121 19.25 -16.51 4.96
N GLU A 122 19.84 -16.33 6.15
CA GLU A 122 19.10 -15.83 7.31
C GLU A 122 18.44 -14.46 6.99
N PRO A 123 17.17 -14.27 7.34
CA PRO A 123 16.38 -13.08 6.97
C PRO A 123 17.02 -11.74 7.36
N PHE A 124 17.79 -11.72 8.46
CA PHE A 124 18.46 -10.53 9.00
C PHE A 124 19.99 -10.60 8.85
N GLN A 125 20.47 -11.41 7.91
CA GLN A 125 21.84 -11.42 7.42
C GLN A 125 21.87 -10.96 5.95
N PRO A 126 21.86 -9.64 5.71
CA PRO A 126 21.78 -9.10 4.35
C PRO A 126 22.86 -9.69 3.45
N THR A 127 22.45 -10.20 2.30
CA THR A 127 23.36 -10.85 1.36
C THR A 127 23.19 -10.25 -0.02
N LEU A 128 24.23 -9.61 -0.53
CA LEU A 128 24.27 -9.13 -1.92
C LEU A 128 24.64 -10.26 -2.85
N ARG A 129 23.84 -10.49 -3.90
CA ARG A 129 24.10 -11.52 -4.93
C ARG A 129 24.12 -10.88 -6.32
N ARG A 130 25.05 -11.37 -7.16
CA ARG A 130 25.09 -11.03 -8.58
C ARG A 130 23.96 -11.74 -9.33
N PRO A 131 23.70 -11.37 -10.61
CA PRO A 131 22.71 -12.06 -11.43
C PRO A 131 22.94 -13.57 -11.62
N ASP A 132 24.18 -14.01 -11.53
CA ASP A 132 24.56 -15.42 -11.58
C ASP A 132 24.33 -16.19 -10.24
N GLY A 133 23.82 -15.47 -9.22
CA GLY A 133 23.55 -16.01 -7.88
C GLY A 133 24.76 -16.01 -6.94
N SER A 134 25.97 -15.68 -7.40
CA SER A 134 27.16 -15.62 -6.56
C SER A 134 27.07 -14.49 -5.53
N ALA A 135 27.45 -14.78 -4.28
CA ALA A 135 27.45 -13.77 -3.21
C ALA A 135 28.61 -12.77 -3.40
N VAL A 136 28.34 -11.52 -3.02
CA VAL A 136 29.34 -10.44 -2.94
C VAL A 136 29.63 -10.18 -1.47
N ASP A 137 30.89 -10.14 -1.10
CA ASP A 137 31.30 -9.83 0.26
C ASP A 137 31.01 -8.35 0.59
N LEU A 138 30.10 -8.13 1.54
CA LEU A 138 29.73 -6.78 2.00
C LEU A 138 30.89 -6.08 2.74
N GLY A 139 31.90 -6.81 3.23
CA GLY A 139 33.09 -6.23 3.86
C GLY A 139 34.13 -5.68 2.87
N SER A 140 33.99 -6.03 1.57
CA SER A 140 34.94 -5.65 0.52
C SER A 140 34.23 -5.33 -0.81
N LEU A 141 33.24 -4.46 -0.76
CA LEU A 141 32.45 -4.08 -1.94
C LEU A 141 33.34 -3.37 -2.98
N PRO A 142 33.20 -3.72 -4.28
CA PRO A 142 33.86 -2.98 -5.35
C PRO A 142 33.26 -1.58 -5.48
N GLN A 143 34.05 -0.61 -5.97
CA GLN A 143 33.63 0.79 -6.13
C GLN A 143 32.36 0.92 -6.99
N ARG A 144 32.18 0.04 -7.96
CA ARG A 144 30.98 -0.02 -8.81
C ARG A 144 30.33 -1.38 -8.67
N LEU A 145 29.04 -1.37 -8.45
CA LEU A 145 28.22 -2.56 -8.29
C LEU A 145 27.41 -2.80 -9.57
N ASP A 146 27.22 -4.08 -9.91
CA ASP A 146 26.30 -4.45 -10.99
C ASP A 146 24.88 -4.05 -10.58
N PRO A 147 24.19 -3.19 -11.34
CA PRO A 147 22.86 -2.71 -11.01
C PRO A 147 21.80 -3.81 -10.99
N GLU A 148 22.05 -4.95 -11.65
CA GLU A 148 21.16 -6.12 -11.61
C GLU A 148 21.42 -7.01 -10.38
N SER A 149 22.46 -6.75 -9.60
CA SER A 149 22.65 -7.41 -8.30
C SER A 149 21.49 -7.12 -7.36
N ARG A 150 21.19 -8.08 -6.47
CA ARG A 150 20.09 -7.99 -5.53
C ARG A 150 20.56 -8.14 -4.09
N LEU A 151 20.05 -7.29 -3.21
CA LEU A 151 20.26 -7.39 -1.77
C LEU A 151 19.09 -8.18 -1.16
N PHE A 152 19.40 -9.34 -0.62
CA PHE A 152 18.43 -10.25 0.01
C PHE A 152 18.42 -10.04 1.50
N ALA A 153 17.28 -9.67 2.05
CA ALA A 153 16.96 -9.61 3.47
C ALA A 153 15.46 -9.35 3.65
N ARG A 154 14.91 -9.63 4.84
CA ARG A 154 13.56 -9.14 5.20
C ARG A 154 13.54 -7.61 5.20
N SER A 155 12.51 -7.01 4.66
CA SER A 155 12.28 -5.57 4.48
C SER A 155 13.28 -4.87 3.56
N ALA A 156 14.00 -5.63 2.73
CA ALA A 156 14.87 -5.03 1.72
C ALA A 156 14.05 -4.26 0.66
N SER A 157 12.87 -4.76 0.32
CA SER A 157 11.94 -4.14 -0.64
C SER A 157 10.70 -3.55 0.02
N ASP A 158 10.32 -4.07 1.16
CA ASP A 158 9.07 -3.80 1.87
C ASP A 158 9.35 -3.53 3.36
N ASP A 159 9.68 -2.28 3.78
CA ASP A 159 9.76 -1.04 3.00
C ASP A 159 10.94 -0.15 3.47
N LYS A 160 12.12 -0.75 3.79
CA LYS A 160 13.30 0.02 4.26
C LYS A 160 14.09 0.69 3.15
N ALA A 161 13.95 0.25 1.88
CA ALA A 161 14.68 0.83 0.74
C ALA A 161 14.43 2.33 0.54
N PRO A 162 13.17 2.84 0.63
CA PRO A 162 12.89 4.26 0.53
C PRO A 162 13.65 5.11 1.54
N ILE A 163 13.84 4.61 2.77
CA ILE A 163 14.55 5.32 3.84
C ILE A 163 15.99 5.60 3.41
N ILE A 164 16.69 4.60 2.87
CA ILE A 164 18.08 4.74 2.38
C ILE A 164 18.14 5.60 1.12
N ALA A 165 17.19 5.46 0.22
CA ALA A 165 17.13 6.28 -0.99
C ALA A 165 16.92 7.77 -0.65
N ILE A 166 16.04 8.09 0.31
CA ILE A 166 15.79 9.44 0.80
C ILE A 166 17.07 10.06 1.41
N VAL A 167 17.73 9.36 2.32
CA VAL A 167 18.95 9.91 2.95
C VAL A 167 20.08 10.10 1.96
N THR A 168 20.22 9.18 0.99
CA THR A 168 21.23 9.33 -0.08
C THR A 168 20.90 10.50 -1.01
N ALA A 169 19.64 10.73 -1.34
CA ALA A 169 19.22 11.89 -2.12
C ALA A 169 19.55 13.20 -1.38
N LEU A 170 19.30 13.28 -0.07
CA LEU A 170 19.68 14.44 0.75
C LEU A 170 21.20 14.66 0.76
N ASP A 171 21.99 13.60 0.88
CA ASP A 171 23.46 13.69 0.84
C ASP A 171 23.96 14.19 -0.52
N ALA A 172 23.40 13.70 -1.62
CA ALA A 172 23.75 14.14 -2.97
C ALA A 172 23.41 15.62 -3.21
N LEU A 173 22.24 16.08 -2.77
CA LEU A 173 21.86 17.49 -2.87
C LEU A 173 22.78 18.38 -2.03
N ARG A 174 23.13 17.96 -0.81
CA ARG A 174 24.04 18.69 0.05
C ARG A 174 25.44 18.79 -0.55
N ALA A 175 25.97 17.68 -1.08
CA ALA A 175 27.28 17.66 -1.74
C ALA A 175 27.35 18.60 -2.95
N SER A 176 26.22 18.79 -3.63
CA SER A 176 26.06 19.71 -4.76
C SER A 176 25.69 21.14 -4.35
N GLN A 177 25.55 21.41 -3.06
CA GLN A 177 25.09 22.70 -2.50
C GLN A 177 23.66 23.10 -2.97
N TRP A 178 22.87 22.15 -3.41
CA TRP A 178 21.48 22.37 -3.79
C TRP A 178 20.56 22.22 -2.58
N ARG A 179 19.48 22.99 -2.61
CA ARG A 179 18.45 22.96 -1.56
C ARG A 179 17.15 22.41 -2.12
N PRO A 180 16.37 21.70 -1.32
CA PRO A 180 15.01 21.39 -1.68
C PRO A 180 14.20 22.65 -1.97
N SER A 181 13.17 22.55 -2.81
CA SER A 181 12.23 23.63 -3.15
C SER A 181 10.99 23.63 -2.26
N VAL A 182 10.76 22.54 -1.52
CA VAL A 182 9.61 22.32 -0.63
C VAL A 182 10.08 21.97 0.77
N ASN A 183 9.26 22.24 1.79
CA ASN A 183 9.49 21.70 3.12
C ASN A 183 9.30 20.18 3.08
N LEU A 184 10.24 19.45 3.66
CA LEU A 184 10.22 18.00 3.69
C LEU A 184 9.79 17.51 5.07
N ARG A 185 8.93 16.51 5.07
CA ARG A 185 8.57 15.72 6.25
C ARG A 185 8.81 14.26 5.93
N PHE A 186 9.31 13.53 6.90
CA PHE A 186 9.57 12.10 6.81
C PHE A 186 8.79 11.44 7.93
N PHE A 187 7.98 10.46 7.60
CA PHE A 187 7.12 9.73 8.52
C PHE A 187 7.35 8.24 8.30
N PHE A 188 8.07 7.59 9.22
CA PHE A 188 8.37 6.18 9.09
C PHE A 188 7.70 5.41 10.21
N GLU A 189 6.78 4.53 9.81
CA GLU A 189 5.93 3.72 10.69
C GLU A 189 6.61 2.40 11.07
N GLY A 190 6.24 1.84 12.22
CA GLY A 190 6.82 0.58 12.71
C GLY A 190 5.80 -0.55 12.94
N GLU A 191 4.59 -0.45 12.40
CA GLU A 191 3.54 -1.47 12.59
C GLU A 191 2.61 -1.62 11.37
N GLU A 192 3.05 -1.24 10.16
CA GLU A 192 2.25 -1.35 8.92
C GLU A 192 1.85 -2.80 8.65
N GLU A 193 2.79 -3.71 8.78
CA GLU A 193 2.67 -5.13 8.47
C GLU A 193 1.74 -5.92 9.42
N VAL A 194 1.30 -5.27 10.49
CA VAL A 194 0.25 -5.78 11.38
C VAL A 194 -1.06 -4.96 11.27
N GLY A 195 -1.18 -4.13 10.22
CA GLY A 195 -2.39 -3.38 9.88
C GLY A 195 -2.50 -2.01 10.53
N SER A 196 -1.40 -1.41 11.01
CA SER A 196 -1.35 -0.04 11.54
C SER A 196 -2.39 0.25 12.65
N PRO A 197 -2.55 -0.61 13.67
CA PRO A 197 -3.67 -0.50 14.62
C PRO A 197 -3.69 0.81 15.41
N HIS A 198 -2.54 1.45 15.58
CA HIS A 198 -2.43 2.70 16.34
C HIS A 198 -2.27 3.95 15.48
N LEU A 199 -2.09 3.81 14.16
CA LEU A 199 -1.79 4.93 13.25
C LEU A 199 -2.85 6.03 13.31
N ALA A 200 -4.14 5.70 13.30
CA ALA A 200 -5.21 6.69 13.39
C ALA A 200 -5.12 7.53 14.69
N ALA A 201 -4.84 6.89 15.83
CA ALA A 201 -4.66 7.58 17.11
C ALA A 201 -3.42 8.47 17.11
N LEU A 202 -2.32 8.00 16.52
CA LEU A 202 -1.07 8.74 16.39
C LEU A 202 -1.24 9.98 15.48
N LEU A 203 -1.84 9.83 14.30
CA LEU A 203 -2.12 10.95 13.39
C LEU A 203 -2.99 12.01 14.07
N LYS A 204 -3.96 11.61 14.87
CA LYS A 204 -4.80 12.52 15.66
C LYS A 204 -4.00 13.22 16.77
N ALA A 205 -3.18 12.50 17.52
CA ALA A 205 -2.37 13.05 18.62
C ALA A 205 -1.38 14.11 18.14
N TYR A 206 -0.81 13.94 16.97
CA TYR A 206 0.22 14.81 16.38
C TYR A 206 -0.28 15.64 15.19
N ALA A 207 -1.60 15.79 15.01
CA ALA A 207 -2.21 16.44 13.84
C ALA A 207 -1.67 17.85 13.54
N ALA A 208 -1.30 18.62 14.57
CA ALA A 208 -0.75 19.97 14.38
C ALA A 208 0.64 19.95 13.71
N GLU A 209 1.45 18.92 13.99
CA GLU A 209 2.81 18.78 13.49
C GLU A 209 2.87 18.08 12.13
N LEU A 210 1.88 17.22 11.86
CA LEU A 210 1.79 16.41 10.65
C LEU A 210 1.08 17.12 9.50
N LYS A 211 0.82 18.44 9.63
CA LYS A 211 0.24 19.23 8.54
C LYS A 211 1.12 19.19 7.30
N THR A 212 0.52 18.81 6.18
CA THR A 212 1.19 18.71 4.89
C THR A 212 0.24 19.04 3.75
N ASP A 213 0.78 19.45 2.61
CA ASP A 213 -0.01 19.68 1.39
C ASP A 213 -0.15 18.38 0.56
N LEU A 214 0.74 17.41 0.75
CA LEU A 214 0.78 16.17 0.00
C LEU A 214 1.48 15.07 0.79
N TRP A 215 0.93 13.87 0.79
CA TRP A 215 1.60 12.65 1.21
C TRP A 215 2.10 11.85 -0.01
N VAL A 216 3.34 11.38 0.07
CA VAL A 216 3.96 10.46 -0.88
C VAL A 216 4.22 9.14 -0.17
N ILE A 217 3.47 8.11 -0.52
CA ILE A 217 3.64 6.75 0.00
C ILE A 217 4.70 6.04 -0.86
N CYS A 218 5.76 5.55 -0.23
CA CYS A 218 6.91 5.00 -0.96
C CYS A 218 6.85 3.47 -1.09
N ASP A 219 5.81 2.87 -0.54
CA ASP A 219 5.60 1.44 -0.44
C ASP A 219 5.08 0.80 -1.74
N GLY A 220 5.54 -0.42 -1.99
CA GLY A 220 5.12 -1.30 -3.07
C GLY A 220 6.11 -1.46 -4.21
N PRO A 221 5.82 -2.39 -5.14
CA PRO A 221 6.65 -2.63 -6.31
C PRO A 221 6.29 -1.69 -7.47
N VAL A 222 7.28 -1.45 -8.33
CA VAL A 222 7.06 -0.84 -9.65
C VAL A 222 6.14 -1.72 -10.51
N HIS A 223 5.69 -1.22 -11.66
CA HIS A 223 4.84 -2.00 -12.56
C HIS A 223 5.55 -3.30 -13.01
N GLN A 224 4.76 -4.33 -13.33
CA GLN A 224 5.27 -5.69 -13.65
C GLN A 224 6.22 -5.76 -14.85
N ASP A 225 6.19 -4.77 -15.75
CA ASP A 225 7.13 -4.65 -16.87
C ASP A 225 8.41 -3.87 -16.53
N GLY A 226 8.56 -3.47 -15.26
CA GLY A 226 9.69 -2.67 -14.76
C GLY A 226 9.51 -1.16 -14.92
N SER A 227 8.44 -0.69 -15.56
CA SER A 227 8.14 0.75 -15.68
C SER A 227 7.90 1.36 -14.31
N LYS A 228 8.36 2.60 -14.10
CA LYS A 228 8.03 3.35 -12.89
C LYS A 228 6.52 3.59 -12.83
N LEU A 229 6.00 3.63 -11.63
CA LEU A 229 4.58 3.72 -11.35
C LEU A 229 4.30 4.88 -10.40
N VAL A 230 3.23 5.62 -10.66
CA VAL A 230 2.61 6.50 -9.67
C VAL A 230 1.15 6.08 -9.55
N TYR A 231 0.71 5.73 -8.34
CA TYR A 231 -0.69 5.39 -8.09
C TYR A 231 -1.39 6.45 -7.25
N PHE A 232 -2.66 6.69 -7.58
CA PHE A 232 -3.47 7.78 -7.03
C PHE A 232 -4.51 7.30 -6.02
N GLY A 233 -4.52 6.03 -5.72
CA GLY A 233 -5.47 5.46 -4.78
C GLY A 233 -5.31 3.96 -4.59
N VAL A 234 -6.05 3.46 -3.62
CA VAL A 234 -6.16 2.05 -3.26
C VAL A 234 -7.61 1.69 -3.00
N ARG A 235 -7.94 0.41 -3.12
CA ARG A 235 -9.28 -0.09 -2.79
C ARG A 235 -9.41 -0.22 -1.27
N GLY A 236 -10.63 0.01 -0.77
CA GLY A 236 -11.00 -0.39 0.57
C GLY A 236 -11.36 -1.87 0.64
N ALA A 237 -11.55 -2.36 1.84
CA ALA A 237 -11.95 -3.74 2.09
C ALA A 237 -12.92 -3.86 3.27
N THR A 238 -13.75 -4.90 3.25
CA THR A 238 -14.46 -5.44 4.41
C THR A 238 -14.75 -6.91 4.16
N ALA A 239 -14.87 -7.71 5.21
CA ALA A 239 -15.09 -9.14 5.09
C ALA A 239 -16.20 -9.63 6.03
N LEU A 240 -16.82 -10.74 5.64
CA LEU A 240 -17.94 -11.35 6.33
C LEU A 240 -17.83 -12.87 6.28
N ASP A 241 -17.97 -13.51 7.42
CA ASP A 241 -18.35 -14.93 7.47
C ASP A 241 -19.85 -15.04 7.72
N ILE A 242 -20.54 -15.74 6.82
CA ILE A 242 -21.96 -15.99 6.91
C ILE A 242 -22.24 -17.47 7.14
N THR A 243 -22.92 -17.81 8.25
CA THR A 243 -23.34 -19.18 8.55
C THR A 243 -24.86 -19.29 8.49
N VAL A 244 -25.35 -20.17 7.64
CA VAL A 244 -26.77 -20.51 7.53
C VAL A 244 -27.04 -21.80 8.29
N TYR A 245 -28.07 -21.80 9.12
CA TYR A 245 -28.44 -22.92 9.96
C TYR A 245 -29.56 -23.76 9.35
N GLY A 246 -29.42 -25.10 9.46
CA GLY A 246 -30.41 -26.11 9.19
C GLY A 246 -30.91 -26.76 10.48
N PRO A 247 -31.10 -28.09 10.52
CA PRO A 247 -31.49 -28.81 11.73
C PRO A 247 -30.41 -28.65 12.83
N ASN A 248 -30.78 -28.91 14.09
CA ASN A 248 -29.87 -28.76 15.24
C ASN A 248 -28.77 -29.82 15.32
N ARG A 249 -28.81 -30.82 14.45
CA ARG A 249 -27.78 -31.88 14.27
C ARG A 249 -27.83 -32.41 12.85
N GLY A 250 -26.80 -33.14 12.45
CA GLY A 250 -26.81 -33.88 11.19
C GLY A 250 -27.93 -34.93 11.13
N LEU A 251 -28.63 -35.00 10.01
CA LEU A 251 -29.76 -35.92 9.77
C LEU A 251 -29.47 -36.86 8.61
N HIS A 252 -29.88 -38.12 8.68
CA HIS A 252 -29.73 -39.06 7.59
C HIS A 252 -30.60 -38.62 6.39
N SER A 253 -29.96 -38.31 5.24
CA SER A 253 -30.64 -37.74 4.08
C SER A 253 -31.69 -38.65 3.46
N GLY A 254 -31.54 -39.95 3.58
CA GLY A 254 -32.54 -40.94 3.12
C GLY A 254 -33.84 -40.92 3.93
N HIS A 255 -33.79 -40.48 5.18
CA HIS A 255 -34.99 -40.39 6.06
C HIS A 255 -35.61 -39.00 6.08
N TYR A 256 -34.77 -37.94 5.92
CA TYR A 256 -35.21 -36.56 6.12
C TYR A 256 -35.05 -35.69 4.87
N GLY A 257 -34.52 -36.24 3.75
CA GLY A 257 -34.49 -35.53 2.46
C GLY A 257 -35.85 -35.06 2.00
N ASN A 258 -35.93 -33.93 1.32
CA ASN A 258 -37.17 -33.25 0.90
C ASN A 258 -38.09 -32.80 2.04
N TRP A 259 -37.71 -33.04 3.31
CA TRP A 259 -38.50 -32.65 4.49
C TRP A 259 -37.74 -31.65 5.38
N ALA A 260 -36.48 -31.94 5.75
CA ALA A 260 -35.65 -31.02 6.53
C ALA A 260 -34.93 -30.02 5.62
N PRO A 261 -34.87 -28.72 5.98
CA PRO A 261 -34.13 -27.74 5.21
C PRO A 261 -32.62 -28.08 5.18
N ASN A 262 -32.03 -28.01 3.99
CA ASN A 262 -30.58 -28.22 3.82
C ASN A 262 -29.85 -26.89 3.81
N PRO A 263 -28.98 -26.59 4.81
CA PRO A 263 -28.30 -25.30 4.93
C PRO A 263 -27.31 -25.03 3.78
N ILE A 264 -26.76 -26.08 3.15
CA ILE A 264 -25.89 -25.92 1.99
C ILE A 264 -26.67 -25.35 0.80
N VAL A 265 -27.87 -25.89 0.55
CA VAL A 265 -28.77 -25.40 -0.51
C VAL A 265 -29.20 -23.96 -0.21
N LEU A 266 -29.61 -23.68 1.03
CA LEU A 266 -30.02 -22.33 1.45
C LEU A 266 -28.90 -21.32 1.29
N LEU A 267 -27.67 -21.64 1.72
CA LEU A 267 -26.50 -20.78 1.56
C LEU A 267 -26.18 -20.57 0.09
N THR A 268 -26.23 -21.61 -0.75
CA THR A 268 -25.95 -21.48 -2.19
C THR A 268 -26.90 -20.49 -2.86
N HIS A 269 -28.20 -20.58 -2.56
CA HIS A 269 -29.19 -19.62 -3.07
C HIS A 269 -28.96 -18.20 -2.56
N LEU A 270 -28.57 -18.05 -1.30
CA LEU A 270 -28.26 -16.75 -0.74
C LEU A 270 -27.04 -16.11 -1.45
N LEU A 271 -25.98 -16.89 -1.68
CA LEU A 271 -24.78 -16.40 -2.40
C LEU A 271 -25.09 -16.05 -3.86
N ASP A 272 -25.86 -16.87 -4.56
CA ASP A 272 -26.31 -16.63 -5.94
C ASP A 272 -27.15 -15.35 -6.06
N SER A 273 -27.91 -15.01 -5.02
CA SER A 273 -28.70 -13.77 -4.98
C SER A 273 -27.84 -12.52 -4.80
N MET A 274 -26.56 -12.64 -4.35
CA MET A 274 -25.67 -11.52 -4.06
C MET A 274 -24.84 -11.07 -5.27
N ARG A 275 -24.52 -11.98 -6.20
CA ARG A 275 -23.72 -11.66 -7.40
C ARG A 275 -24.04 -12.59 -8.57
N ASP A 276 -23.86 -12.10 -9.80
CA ASP A 276 -23.98 -12.90 -11.01
C ASP A 276 -22.62 -13.46 -11.51
N THR A 277 -22.70 -14.24 -12.59
CA THR A 277 -21.51 -14.85 -13.24
C THR A 277 -20.67 -13.86 -14.05
N GLN A 278 -21.10 -12.60 -14.18
CA GLN A 278 -20.38 -11.50 -14.82
C GLN A 278 -19.74 -10.55 -13.80
N ALA A 279 -19.58 -10.99 -12.56
CA ALA A 279 -19.03 -10.22 -11.44
C ALA A 279 -19.87 -9.01 -10.99
N ARG A 280 -21.14 -8.90 -11.44
CA ARG A 280 -22.01 -7.82 -10.98
C ARG A 280 -22.60 -8.18 -9.63
N ILE A 281 -22.53 -7.26 -8.69
CA ILE A 281 -23.16 -7.40 -7.36
C ILE A 281 -24.65 -7.07 -7.50
N LEU A 282 -25.49 -7.99 -7.04
CA LEU A 282 -26.95 -7.92 -7.17
C LEU A 282 -27.64 -7.38 -5.92
N ILE A 283 -26.89 -7.07 -4.87
CA ILE A 283 -27.42 -6.49 -3.63
C ILE A 283 -28.02 -5.12 -3.95
N PRO A 284 -29.34 -4.91 -3.72
CA PRO A 284 -29.99 -3.64 -4.05
C PRO A 284 -29.36 -2.45 -3.31
N GLY A 285 -29.10 -1.36 -4.05
CA GLY A 285 -28.45 -0.16 -3.52
C GLY A 285 -26.94 -0.23 -3.43
N PHE A 286 -26.31 -1.37 -3.78
CA PHE A 286 -24.85 -1.54 -3.59
C PHE A 286 -24.00 -0.54 -4.37
N TYR A 287 -24.50 -0.05 -5.50
CA TYR A 287 -23.81 0.91 -6.37
C TYR A 287 -24.26 2.36 -6.16
N ASP A 288 -25.25 2.64 -5.30
CA ASP A 288 -25.85 3.98 -5.19
C ASP A 288 -24.88 5.03 -4.68
N ASP A 289 -23.99 4.66 -3.74
CA ASP A 289 -22.96 5.52 -3.18
C ASP A 289 -21.65 5.50 -3.98
N VAL A 290 -21.52 4.61 -4.99
CA VAL A 290 -20.29 4.46 -5.76
C VAL A 290 -20.00 5.71 -6.56
N ARG A 291 -18.88 6.37 -6.27
CA ARG A 291 -18.38 7.43 -7.13
C ARG A 291 -17.93 6.85 -8.47
N ALA A 292 -18.62 7.21 -9.53
CA ALA A 292 -18.22 6.80 -10.88
C ALA A 292 -16.79 7.31 -11.18
N PRO A 293 -15.95 6.51 -11.86
CA PRO A 293 -14.66 6.95 -12.33
C PRO A 293 -14.79 8.19 -13.24
N THR A 294 -13.93 9.18 -13.03
CA THR A 294 -13.91 10.37 -13.88
C THR A 294 -13.36 10.06 -15.29
N PRO A 295 -13.63 10.91 -16.29
CA PRO A 295 -13.01 10.74 -17.62
C PRO A 295 -11.49 10.69 -17.57
N ALA A 296 -10.83 11.45 -16.69
CA ALA A 296 -9.38 11.44 -16.49
C ALA A 296 -8.90 10.11 -15.93
N GLU A 297 -9.58 9.56 -14.91
CA GLU A 297 -9.28 8.25 -14.33
C GLU A 297 -9.46 7.12 -15.36
N LEU A 298 -10.55 7.14 -16.12
CA LEU A 298 -10.79 6.16 -17.19
C LEU A 298 -9.76 6.25 -18.32
N LYS A 299 -9.30 7.47 -18.65
CA LYS A 299 -8.22 7.66 -19.62
C LYS A 299 -6.92 7.06 -19.08
N ALA A 300 -6.51 7.41 -17.86
CA ALA A 300 -5.31 6.87 -17.24
C ALA A 300 -5.33 5.33 -17.17
N ALA A 301 -6.44 4.73 -16.72
CA ALA A 301 -6.60 3.28 -16.68
C ALA A 301 -6.47 2.60 -18.06
N ARG A 302 -6.94 3.25 -19.13
CA ARG A 302 -6.81 2.73 -20.50
C ARG A 302 -5.41 2.91 -21.09
N GLU A 303 -4.66 3.92 -20.63
CA GLU A 303 -3.29 4.19 -21.06
C GLU A 303 -2.25 3.32 -20.33
N MET A 304 -2.65 2.63 -19.27
CA MET A 304 -1.80 1.64 -18.61
C MET A 304 -1.46 0.49 -19.57
N PRO A 305 -0.25 -0.08 -19.47
CA PRO A 305 0.11 -1.27 -20.25
C PRO A 305 -0.91 -2.40 -20.03
N ASN A 306 -1.45 -2.94 -21.13
CA ASN A 306 -2.45 -4.01 -21.05
C ASN A 306 -1.78 -5.38 -21.20
N HIS A 307 -1.69 -6.10 -20.09
CA HIS A 307 -1.13 -7.45 -20.01
C HIS A 307 -2.20 -8.55 -19.87
N ASP A 308 -3.49 -8.24 -20.02
CA ASP A 308 -4.60 -9.17 -19.78
C ASP A 308 -4.46 -10.48 -20.55
N ALA A 309 -4.03 -10.42 -21.80
CA ALA A 309 -3.83 -11.63 -22.60
C ALA A 309 -2.72 -12.53 -22.05
N GLN A 310 -1.63 -11.93 -21.54
CA GLN A 310 -0.52 -12.67 -20.93
C GLN A 310 -0.93 -13.22 -19.57
N ILE A 311 -1.60 -12.41 -18.74
CA ILE A 311 -2.12 -12.82 -17.42
C ILE A 311 -3.09 -13.99 -17.58
N LYS A 312 -4.03 -13.91 -18.53
CA LYS A 312 -4.96 -15.02 -18.83
C LYS A 312 -4.23 -16.32 -19.16
N ARG A 313 -3.20 -16.26 -20.04
CA ARG A 313 -2.40 -17.45 -20.38
C ARG A 313 -1.67 -18.02 -19.17
N ASN A 314 -1.02 -17.15 -18.39
CA ASN A 314 -0.25 -17.57 -17.20
C ASN A 314 -1.14 -18.23 -16.13
N LEU A 315 -2.38 -17.74 -16.01
CA LEU A 315 -3.38 -18.26 -15.05
C LEU A 315 -4.24 -19.41 -15.63
N GLY A 316 -4.06 -19.81 -16.90
CA GLY A 316 -4.84 -20.88 -17.53
C GLY A 316 -6.31 -20.49 -17.72
N LEU A 317 -6.65 -19.22 -17.88
CA LEU A 317 -8.03 -18.75 -18.01
C LEU A 317 -8.46 -18.66 -19.49
N ALA A 318 -9.54 -19.35 -19.84
CA ALA A 318 -10.16 -19.19 -21.16
C ALA A 318 -10.88 -17.83 -21.31
N ARG A 319 -11.48 -17.35 -20.21
CA ARG A 319 -12.21 -16.06 -20.15
C ARG A 319 -11.98 -15.38 -18.81
N THR A 320 -12.23 -14.07 -18.75
CA THR A 320 -12.40 -13.31 -17.48
C THR A 320 -13.90 -13.13 -17.19
N GLU A 321 -14.27 -12.82 -15.94
CA GLU A 321 -15.69 -12.68 -15.56
C GLU A 321 -16.37 -11.50 -16.29
N ALA A 322 -15.70 -10.35 -16.36
CA ALA A 322 -16.26 -9.11 -16.91
C ALA A 322 -15.80 -8.79 -18.35
N GLN A 323 -15.50 -9.83 -19.14
CA GLN A 323 -15.05 -9.65 -20.53
C GLN A 323 -16.07 -8.83 -21.35
N PRO A 324 -15.67 -7.85 -22.19
CA PRO A 324 -14.29 -7.58 -22.64
C PRO A 324 -13.50 -6.55 -21.80
N ALA A 325 -14.00 -6.14 -20.66
CA ALA A 325 -13.35 -5.12 -19.83
C ALA A 325 -11.95 -5.55 -19.35
N SER A 326 -11.00 -4.61 -19.30
CA SER A 326 -9.64 -4.87 -18.82
C SER A 326 -9.57 -4.96 -17.28
N LEU A 327 -8.54 -5.64 -16.77
CA LEU A 327 -8.28 -5.73 -15.34
C LEU A 327 -8.25 -4.33 -14.70
N GLN A 328 -7.52 -3.37 -15.29
CA GLN A 328 -7.38 -2.02 -14.76
C GLN A 328 -8.73 -1.29 -14.61
N THR A 329 -9.65 -1.48 -15.57
CA THR A 329 -10.98 -0.88 -15.47
C THR A 329 -11.85 -1.58 -14.43
N GLN A 330 -11.68 -2.89 -14.25
CA GLN A 330 -12.40 -3.65 -13.22
C GLN A 330 -11.94 -3.32 -11.80
N LEU A 331 -10.65 -3.02 -11.61
CA LEU A 331 -10.13 -2.56 -10.32
C LEU A 331 -10.76 -1.24 -9.83
N MET A 332 -11.35 -0.46 -10.73
CA MET A 332 -12.04 0.79 -10.40
C MET A 332 -13.49 0.60 -9.93
N LEU A 333 -14.01 -0.63 -9.98
CA LEU A 333 -15.34 -1.00 -9.55
C LEU A 333 -15.29 -1.80 -8.22
N PRO A 334 -16.38 -1.79 -7.42
CA PRO A 334 -16.45 -2.64 -6.24
C PRO A 334 -16.49 -4.11 -6.65
N ALA A 335 -16.04 -4.99 -5.76
CA ALA A 335 -16.08 -6.43 -5.98
C ALA A 335 -16.60 -7.17 -4.75
N LEU A 336 -17.31 -8.26 -4.99
CA LEU A 336 -17.68 -9.27 -4.02
C LEU A 336 -17.03 -10.58 -4.44
N ASN A 337 -16.19 -11.13 -3.59
CA ASN A 337 -15.50 -12.39 -3.82
C ASN A 337 -15.88 -13.41 -2.72
N ILE A 338 -16.19 -14.63 -3.12
CA ILE A 338 -16.42 -15.73 -2.19
C ILE A 338 -15.09 -16.44 -1.98
N ARG A 339 -14.49 -16.27 -0.79
CA ARG A 339 -13.18 -16.82 -0.43
C ARG A 339 -13.21 -18.33 -0.15
N GLY A 340 -14.38 -18.81 0.33
CA GLY A 340 -14.54 -20.21 0.66
C GLY A 340 -15.99 -20.55 1.02
N ILE A 341 -16.35 -21.82 0.87
CA ILE A 341 -17.62 -22.38 1.28
C ILE A 341 -17.35 -23.70 2.00
N ALA A 342 -17.96 -23.90 3.15
CA ALA A 342 -17.89 -25.12 3.95
C ALA A 342 -19.29 -25.60 4.36
N GLY A 343 -19.53 -26.92 4.27
CA GLY A 343 -20.79 -27.50 4.70
C GLY A 343 -20.84 -28.99 4.31
N GLY A 344 -20.80 -29.87 5.29
CA GLY A 344 -20.70 -31.32 5.06
C GLY A 344 -19.30 -31.75 4.57
N ALA A 345 -19.15 -33.04 4.32
CA ALA A 345 -17.92 -33.61 3.81
C ALA A 345 -18.07 -33.99 2.34
N VAL A 346 -16.96 -34.01 1.59
CA VAL A 346 -16.89 -34.37 0.16
C VAL A 346 -15.88 -35.51 -0.10
N GLY A 347 -15.93 -36.12 -1.28
CA GLY A 347 -15.03 -37.20 -1.66
C GLY A 347 -15.24 -38.45 -0.78
N ASP A 348 -14.15 -39.11 -0.38
CA ASP A 348 -14.19 -40.35 0.43
C ASP A 348 -14.81 -40.15 1.84
N ALA A 349 -14.83 -38.92 2.32
CA ALA A 349 -15.43 -38.57 3.62
C ALA A 349 -16.94 -38.23 3.49
N ALA A 350 -17.49 -38.19 2.29
CA ALA A 350 -18.91 -37.88 2.08
C ALA A 350 -19.83 -38.91 2.74
N ALA A 351 -20.90 -38.42 3.37
CA ALA A 351 -21.91 -39.24 4.02
C ALA A 351 -23.32 -38.83 3.59
N ASN A 352 -24.27 -39.73 3.71
CA ASN A 352 -25.68 -39.43 3.44
C ASN A 352 -26.32 -38.58 4.55
N VAL A 353 -25.84 -37.34 4.72
CA VAL A 353 -26.20 -36.45 5.82
C VAL A 353 -26.65 -35.08 5.31
N ILE A 354 -27.73 -34.56 5.88
CA ILE A 354 -28.10 -33.15 5.82
C ILE A 354 -27.36 -32.48 6.99
N SER A 355 -26.46 -31.55 6.67
CA SER A 355 -25.66 -30.83 7.67
C SER A 355 -26.53 -29.97 8.60
N SER A 356 -26.01 -29.64 9.79
CA SER A 356 -26.66 -28.70 10.71
C SER A 356 -26.47 -27.25 10.33
N GLU A 357 -25.40 -26.95 9.57
CA GLU A 357 -25.04 -25.59 9.13
C GLU A 357 -24.19 -25.63 7.86
N ALA A 358 -24.07 -24.47 7.21
CA ALA A 358 -23.14 -24.22 6.13
C ALA A 358 -22.62 -22.79 6.24
N THR A 359 -21.32 -22.58 5.98
CA THR A 359 -20.64 -21.29 6.14
C THR A 359 -19.96 -20.86 4.84
N ALA A 360 -20.02 -19.57 4.51
CA ALA A 360 -19.22 -18.96 3.47
C ALA A 360 -18.43 -17.77 4.02
N SER A 361 -17.19 -17.63 3.56
CA SER A 361 -16.35 -16.46 3.78
C SER A 361 -16.36 -15.58 2.54
N ILE A 362 -16.67 -14.30 2.71
CA ILE A 362 -16.84 -13.33 1.63
C ILE A 362 -15.94 -12.13 1.90
N ASP A 363 -15.26 -11.59 0.89
CA ASP A 363 -14.64 -10.29 0.94
C ASP A 363 -15.25 -9.33 -0.07
N PHE A 364 -15.32 -8.07 0.34
CA PHE A 364 -15.77 -6.96 -0.49
C PHE A 364 -14.60 -6.03 -0.71
N ARG A 365 -14.37 -5.63 -1.98
CA ARG A 365 -13.46 -4.53 -2.30
C ARG A 365 -14.27 -3.28 -2.55
N LEU A 366 -13.95 -2.24 -1.79
CA LEU A 366 -14.67 -0.97 -1.80
C LEU A 366 -13.99 0.03 -2.73
N VAL A 367 -14.78 0.97 -3.24
CA VAL A 367 -14.32 2.10 -4.06
C VAL A 367 -14.76 3.43 -3.43
N PRO A 368 -14.26 4.58 -3.89
CA PRO A 368 -14.57 5.87 -3.29
C PRO A 368 -16.07 6.08 -3.03
N ASN A 369 -16.37 6.70 -1.89
CA ASN A 369 -17.68 6.95 -1.28
C ASN A 369 -18.35 5.74 -0.63
N GLN A 370 -17.90 4.51 -0.91
CA GLN A 370 -18.36 3.36 -0.13
C GLN A 370 -17.63 3.30 1.22
N THR A 371 -18.37 2.98 2.26
CA THR A 371 -17.84 2.73 3.61
C THR A 371 -18.10 1.29 4.04
N PRO A 372 -17.26 0.69 4.90
CA PRO A 372 -17.51 -0.63 5.46
C PRO A 372 -18.89 -0.75 6.10
N ASP A 373 -19.31 0.25 6.90
CA ASP A 373 -20.63 0.24 7.55
C ASP A 373 -21.80 0.39 6.56
N GLY A 374 -21.60 1.15 5.47
CA GLY A 374 -22.57 1.25 4.40
C GLY A 374 -22.81 -0.09 3.72
N VAL A 375 -21.73 -0.79 3.36
CA VAL A 375 -21.79 -2.12 2.75
C VAL A 375 -22.39 -3.14 3.71
N ARG A 376 -21.96 -3.13 4.98
CA ARG A 376 -22.54 -4.00 6.02
C ARG A 376 -24.05 -3.87 6.09
N ARG A 377 -24.56 -2.65 6.20
CA ARG A 377 -26.01 -2.37 6.24
C ARG A 377 -26.74 -2.91 5.01
N LEU A 378 -26.20 -2.70 3.81
CA LEU A 378 -26.82 -3.18 2.56
C LEU A 378 -26.85 -4.71 2.48
N VAL A 379 -25.79 -5.37 2.89
CA VAL A 379 -25.71 -6.85 2.94
C VAL A 379 -26.71 -7.41 3.96
N GLU A 380 -26.77 -6.85 5.17
CA GLU A 380 -27.73 -7.28 6.20
C GLU A 380 -29.18 -7.13 5.72
N GLN A 381 -29.53 -5.98 5.14
CA GLN A 381 -30.84 -5.77 4.54
C GLN A 381 -31.12 -6.73 3.39
N HIS A 382 -30.11 -7.12 2.61
CA HIS A 382 -30.30 -8.12 1.55
C HIS A 382 -30.58 -9.49 2.13
N VAL A 383 -29.82 -9.93 3.14
CA VAL A 383 -30.02 -11.20 3.84
C VAL A 383 -31.44 -11.28 4.46
N GLU A 384 -31.89 -10.18 5.10
CA GLU A 384 -33.26 -10.09 5.63
C GLU A 384 -34.33 -10.17 4.52
N ARG A 385 -34.13 -9.50 3.40
CA ARG A 385 -35.01 -9.56 2.22
C ARG A 385 -35.08 -10.95 1.61
N GLN A 386 -34.01 -11.77 1.75
CA GLN A 386 -34.08 -13.19 1.36
C GLN A 386 -34.80 -14.07 2.39
N GLY A 387 -35.36 -13.46 3.46
CA GLY A 387 -36.21 -14.16 4.46
C GLY A 387 -35.43 -14.70 5.66
N TYR A 388 -34.14 -14.35 5.81
CA TYR A 388 -33.34 -14.81 6.96
C TYR A 388 -33.51 -13.90 8.17
N PHE A 389 -33.64 -14.55 9.34
CA PHE A 389 -33.48 -13.89 10.62
C PHE A 389 -31.99 -13.83 10.97
N ILE A 390 -31.44 -12.63 11.13
CA ILE A 390 -30.04 -12.43 11.41
C ILE A 390 -29.76 -12.57 12.91
N VAL A 391 -28.77 -13.38 13.27
CA VAL A 391 -28.27 -13.54 14.63
C VAL A 391 -26.78 -13.13 14.70
N ARG A 392 -26.31 -12.80 15.91
CA ARG A 392 -24.91 -12.41 16.17
C ARG A 392 -24.12 -13.47 16.97
N LYS A 393 -24.78 -14.54 17.34
CA LYS A 393 -24.22 -15.73 17.99
C LYS A 393 -25.03 -16.95 17.54
N PRO A 394 -24.50 -18.17 17.71
CA PRO A 394 -25.24 -19.40 17.37
C PRO A 394 -26.63 -19.40 17.98
N PRO A 395 -27.69 -19.74 17.20
CA PRO A 395 -29.08 -19.70 17.67
C PRO A 395 -29.36 -20.77 18.72
N ASP A 396 -30.08 -20.40 19.77
CA ASP A 396 -30.64 -21.30 20.74
C ASP A 396 -31.88 -22.01 20.19
N GLU A 397 -32.47 -22.95 20.95
CA GLU A 397 -33.62 -23.73 20.55
C GLU A 397 -34.85 -22.84 20.30
N ALA A 398 -35.09 -21.86 21.15
CA ALA A 398 -36.21 -20.95 21.01
C ALA A 398 -36.13 -20.15 19.70
N THR A 399 -34.97 -19.63 19.38
CA THR A 399 -34.68 -18.91 18.12
C THR A 399 -34.92 -19.83 16.90
N ARG A 400 -34.40 -21.07 16.95
CA ARG A 400 -34.59 -22.06 15.87
C ARG A 400 -36.05 -22.40 15.61
N LEU A 401 -36.85 -22.49 16.67
CA LEU A 401 -38.27 -22.80 16.56
C LEU A 401 -39.13 -21.59 16.09
N ALA A 402 -38.65 -20.38 16.37
CA ALA A 402 -39.35 -19.15 15.98
C ALA A 402 -39.08 -18.71 14.53
N HIS A 403 -37.94 -19.08 13.95
CA HIS A 403 -37.52 -18.58 12.64
C HIS A 403 -37.16 -19.71 11.67
N PRO A 404 -37.79 -19.76 10.48
CA PRO A 404 -37.60 -20.85 9.52
C PRO A 404 -36.24 -20.79 8.80
N MET A 405 -35.64 -19.61 8.66
CA MET A 405 -34.34 -19.39 8.06
C MET A 405 -33.52 -18.46 8.96
N ILE A 406 -32.33 -18.89 9.35
CA ILE A 406 -31.46 -18.16 10.28
C ILE A 406 -30.07 -18.04 9.68
N ALA A 407 -29.52 -16.84 9.72
CA ALA A 407 -28.12 -16.55 9.33
C ALA A 407 -27.35 -15.85 10.46
N LEU A 408 -26.17 -16.36 10.78
CA LEU A 408 -25.18 -15.68 11.62
C LEU A 408 -24.25 -14.90 10.72
N LEU A 409 -24.11 -13.62 10.96
CA LEU A 409 -23.19 -12.73 10.26
C LEU A 409 -22.06 -12.30 11.21
N ALA A 410 -20.83 -12.69 10.90
CA ALA A 410 -19.63 -12.33 11.63
C ALA A 410 -18.76 -11.44 10.74
N TRP A 411 -18.80 -10.13 11.00
CA TRP A 411 -18.02 -9.13 10.26
C TRP A 411 -16.60 -9.02 10.81
N ASP A 412 -15.62 -8.93 9.91
CA ASP A 412 -14.27 -8.52 10.25
C ASP A 412 -14.25 -7.01 10.50
N ASN A 413 -14.07 -6.62 11.76
CA ASN A 413 -14.04 -5.22 12.15
C ASN A 413 -12.63 -4.61 12.06
N GLU A 414 -11.59 -5.41 12.25
CA GLU A 414 -10.19 -4.95 12.30
C GLU A 414 -9.62 -4.78 10.88
N GLY A 415 -9.96 -5.68 9.96
CA GLY A 415 -9.54 -5.63 8.55
C GLY A 415 -10.43 -4.78 7.64
N SER A 416 -11.30 -3.92 8.18
CA SER A 416 -12.27 -3.12 7.41
C SER A 416 -11.85 -1.66 7.31
N TYR A 417 -11.71 -1.14 6.09
CA TYR A 417 -11.32 0.26 5.83
C TYR A 417 -11.89 0.77 4.50
N PRO A 418 -12.12 2.10 4.37
CA PRO A 418 -12.60 2.70 3.13
C PRO A 418 -11.51 2.76 2.05
N ALA A 419 -11.92 2.95 0.80
CA ALA A 419 -11.01 3.28 -0.29
C ALA A 419 -10.45 4.69 -0.13
N ALA A 420 -9.22 4.88 -0.60
CA ALA A 420 -8.61 6.20 -0.75
C ALA A 420 -8.35 6.50 -2.22
N ARG A 421 -8.58 7.74 -2.63
CA ARG A 421 -8.29 8.16 -4.01
C ARG A 421 -8.09 9.67 -4.11
N THR A 422 -6.91 10.07 -4.52
CA THR A 422 -6.63 11.42 -5.00
C THR A 422 -7.10 11.53 -6.45
N PRO A 423 -7.81 12.59 -6.85
CA PRO A 423 -8.15 12.81 -8.26
C PRO A 423 -6.89 12.81 -9.14
N VAL A 424 -6.94 12.09 -10.26
CA VAL A 424 -5.78 11.96 -11.18
C VAL A 424 -5.34 13.32 -11.74
N ASP A 425 -6.25 14.27 -11.83
CA ASP A 425 -6.01 15.66 -12.27
C ASP A 425 -5.64 16.63 -11.14
N ASN A 426 -5.44 16.14 -9.90
CA ASN A 426 -4.96 16.97 -8.80
C ASN A 426 -3.58 17.56 -9.15
N PRO A 427 -3.37 18.89 -9.07
CA PRO A 427 -2.14 19.53 -9.53
C PRO A 427 -0.86 19.05 -8.83
N LEU A 428 -0.91 18.82 -7.50
CA LEU A 428 0.23 18.35 -6.72
C LEU A 428 0.56 16.89 -7.06
N ALA A 429 -0.45 16.05 -7.18
CA ALA A 429 -0.28 14.65 -7.56
C ALA A 429 0.25 14.50 -9.00
N GLN A 430 -0.23 15.33 -9.92
CA GLN A 430 0.29 15.43 -11.30
C GLN A 430 1.73 15.93 -11.35
N HIS A 431 2.10 16.84 -10.43
CA HIS A 431 3.49 17.28 -10.32
C HIS A 431 4.40 16.09 -9.94
N VAL A 432 4.03 15.27 -8.96
CA VAL A 432 4.76 14.05 -8.61
C VAL A 432 4.94 13.14 -9.83
N ALA A 433 3.86 12.87 -10.57
CA ALA A 433 3.92 12.02 -11.77
C ALA A 433 4.89 12.58 -12.82
N ARG A 434 4.84 13.89 -13.09
CA ARG A 434 5.77 14.55 -14.03
C ARG A 434 7.22 14.44 -13.58
N VAL A 435 7.50 14.66 -12.29
CA VAL A 435 8.86 14.55 -11.76
C VAL A 435 9.37 13.11 -11.88
N VAL A 436 8.56 12.12 -11.49
CA VAL A 436 8.94 10.70 -11.62
C VAL A 436 9.23 10.34 -13.09
N GLU A 437 8.42 10.82 -14.04
CA GLU A 437 8.64 10.60 -15.47
C GLU A 437 9.95 11.26 -15.97
N GLN A 438 10.22 12.50 -15.55
CA GLN A 438 11.46 13.21 -15.87
C GLN A 438 12.70 12.50 -15.32
N MET A 439 12.64 12.04 -14.06
CA MET A 439 13.75 11.31 -13.43
C MET A 439 13.96 9.94 -14.06
N ALA A 440 12.88 9.23 -14.40
CA ALA A 440 12.94 7.96 -15.10
C ALA A 440 13.51 8.10 -16.53
N GLY A 441 13.36 9.27 -17.15
CA GLY A 441 13.73 9.50 -18.54
C GLY A 441 12.91 8.67 -19.55
N ALA A 442 11.78 8.14 -19.12
CA ALA A 442 10.88 7.29 -19.89
C ALA A 442 9.45 7.46 -19.40
N LYS A 443 8.47 7.13 -20.25
CA LYS A 443 7.05 7.15 -19.87
C LYS A 443 6.80 6.25 -18.67
N ILE A 444 6.04 6.75 -17.70
CA ILE A 444 5.65 6.01 -16.49
C ILE A 444 4.23 5.48 -16.59
N VAL A 445 3.89 4.57 -15.70
CA VAL A 445 2.52 4.10 -15.51
C VAL A 445 1.83 5.01 -14.49
N VAL A 446 0.69 5.58 -14.86
CA VAL A 446 -0.19 6.35 -13.97
C VAL A 446 -1.40 5.47 -13.65
N ALA A 447 -1.46 4.94 -12.44
CA ALA A 447 -2.55 4.08 -12.01
C ALA A 447 -3.56 4.87 -11.17
N PRO A 448 -4.82 5.02 -11.60
CA PRO A 448 -5.85 5.67 -10.79
C PRO A 448 -6.06 4.97 -9.45
N THR A 449 -5.87 3.67 -9.40
CA THR A 449 -5.96 2.86 -8.19
C THR A 449 -5.14 1.58 -8.30
N LEU A 450 -4.62 1.11 -7.18
CA LEU A 450 -4.11 -0.26 -7.05
C LEU A 450 -5.21 -1.21 -6.57
N GLY A 451 -5.02 -2.50 -6.84
CA GLY A 451 -5.88 -3.56 -6.33
C GLY A 451 -5.60 -3.92 -4.88
N GLY A 452 -4.36 -3.75 -4.43
CA GLY A 452 -3.92 -3.92 -3.05
C GLY A 452 -4.27 -2.72 -2.18
N SER A 453 -3.84 -2.75 -0.91
CA SER A 453 -4.16 -1.75 0.10
C SER A 453 -2.90 -1.34 0.87
N VAL A 454 -2.80 -0.06 1.14
CA VAL A 454 -1.91 0.59 2.10
C VAL A 454 -2.76 1.61 2.86
N PRO A 455 -2.38 2.10 4.04
CA PRO A 455 -3.25 2.93 4.88
C PRO A 455 -3.50 4.37 4.35
N MET A 456 -3.58 4.56 3.03
CA MET A 456 -3.77 5.87 2.38
C MET A 456 -4.99 6.64 2.91
N HIS A 457 -6.06 5.94 3.28
CA HIS A 457 -7.28 6.57 3.78
C HIS A 457 -7.05 7.34 5.09
N LEU A 458 -6.14 6.87 5.95
CA LEU A 458 -5.79 7.56 7.20
C LEU A 458 -5.03 8.86 6.93
N PHE A 459 -4.14 8.87 5.94
CA PHE A 459 -3.37 10.06 5.54
C PHE A 459 -4.22 11.08 4.77
N GLN A 460 -5.23 10.65 4.02
CA GLN A 460 -6.20 11.55 3.40
C GLN A 460 -6.99 12.32 4.44
N GLY A 461 -7.44 11.63 5.49
CA GLY A 461 -8.18 12.20 6.60
C GLY A 461 -9.42 13.01 6.17
N ASP A 462 -10.03 13.71 7.12
CA ASP A 462 -11.19 14.57 6.87
C ASP A 462 -10.87 15.80 6.01
N ALA A 463 -9.61 16.24 5.99
CA ALA A 463 -9.14 17.35 5.15
C ALA A 463 -9.02 17.00 3.68
N ASN A 464 -9.18 15.71 3.32
CA ASN A 464 -9.01 15.18 1.97
C ASN A 464 -7.65 15.59 1.36
N THR A 465 -6.59 15.54 2.18
CA THR A 465 -5.21 15.82 1.75
C THR A 465 -4.82 14.89 0.61
N PRO A 466 -4.26 15.39 -0.48
CA PRO A 466 -3.78 14.51 -1.56
C PRO A 466 -2.76 13.49 -1.06
N VAL A 467 -2.94 12.24 -1.46
CA VAL A 467 -2.02 11.12 -1.20
C VAL A 467 -1.74 10.42 -2.51
N VAL A 468 -0.48 10.21 -2.83
CA VAL A 468 -0.04 9.42 -4.01
C VAL A 468 1.01 8.41 -3.61
N GLY A 469 1.07 7.31 -4.35
CA GLY A 469 2.13 6.32 -4.17
C GLY A 469 3.20 6.41 -5.24
N VAL A 470 4.46 6.29 -4.81
CA VAL A 470 5.65 6.21 -5.66
C VAL A 470 6.43 4.96 -5.24
N PRO A 471 6.00 3.79 -5.66
CA PRO A 471 6.64 2.52 -5.28
C PRO A 471 7.99 2.35 -5.96
N LEU A 472 8.92 1.69 -5.29
CA LEU A 472 10.33 1.64 -5.70
C LEU A 472 10.85 0.23 -5.93
N ALA A 473 10.31 -0.77 -5.22
CA ALA A 473 10.81 -2.14 -5.26
C ALA A 473 10.66 -2.77 -6.65
N ASN A 474 11.53 -3.70 -6.99
CA ASN A 474 11.33 -4.52 -8.20
C ASN A 474 10.07 -5.38 -8.05
N PHE A 475 9.37 -5.62 -9.16
CA PHE A 475 8.11 -6.36 -9.14
C PHE A 475 8.26 -7.80 -8.60
N ASP A 476 9.39 -8.44 -8.90
CA ASP A 476 9.74 -9.80 -8.49
C ASP A 476 10.55 -9.86 -7.19
N ASN A 477 10.19 -9.03 -6.21
CA ASN A 477 10.93 -8.82 -4.97
C ASN A 477 10.69 -9.88 -3.88
N ASN A 478 9.70 -10.76 -4.03
CA ASN A 478 9.27 -11.75 -3.04
C ASN A 478 8.83 -11.13 -1.69
N GLN A 479 8.24 -9.92 -1.68
CA GLN A 479 7.67 -9.35 -0.45
C GLN A 479 6.70 -10.35 0.22
N HIS A 480 6.63 -10.36 1.56
CA HIS A 480 5.86 -11.30 2.39
C HIS A 480 6.27 -12.78 2.26
N ALA A 481 7.26 -13.11 1.43
CA ALA A 481 7.77 -14.47 1.22
C ALA A 481 9.23 -14.62 1.67
N ALA A 482 9.76 -15.85 1.61
CA ALA A 482 11.17 -16.09 1.80
C ALA A 482 12.00 -15.52 0.64
N ASN A 483 13.23 -15.12 0.92
CA ASN A 483 14.14 -14.53 -0.07
C ASN A 483 13.65 -13.21 -0.66
N GLU A 484 12.98 -12.41 0.17
CA GLU A 484 12.70 -11.01 -0.17
C GLU A 484 13.98 -10.30 -0.59
N ASN A 485 13.90 -9.45 -1.62
CA ASN A 485 15.08 -8.85 -2.20
C ASN A 485 14.81 -7.52 -2.90
N LEU A 486 15.80 -6.65 -2.90
CA LEU A 486 15.80 -5.43 -3.68
C LEU A 486 16.88 -5.48 -4.76
N ARG A 487 16.52 -5.24 -6.02
CA ARG A 487 17.47 -5.02 -7.11
C ARG A 487 18.12 -3.65 -6.98
N LEU A 488 19.45 -3.59 -7.08
CA LEU A 488 20.18 -2.32 -6.88
C LEU A 488 19.76 -1.22 -7.86
N GLN A 489 19.43 -1.56 -9.12
CA GLN A 489 18.92 -0.55 -10.06
C GLN A 489 17.67 0.15 -9.53
N ASN A 490 16.80 -0.55 -8.82
CA ASN A 490 15.61 0.06 -8.23
C ASN A 490 15.96 1.04 -7.11
N LEU A 491 16.96 0.73 -6.28
CA LEU A 491 17.48 1.65 -5.27
C LEU A 491 18.12 2.89 -5.92
N TRP A 492 18.89 2.68 -6.99
CA TRP A 492 19.53 3.77 -7.74
C TRP A 492 18.51 4.74 -8.34
N ASP A 493 17.47 4.19 -8.98
CA ASP A 493 16.39 4.98 -9.55
C ASP A 493 15.62 5.75 -8.47
N ALA A 494 15.40 5.13 -7.31
CA ALA A 494 14.72 5.74 -6.17
C ALA A 494 15.46 6.99 -5.66
N ILE A 495 16.79 6.93 -5.54
CA ILE A 495 17.64 8.05 -5.12
C ILE A 495 17.47 9.24 -6.07
N GLU A 496 17.48 8.98 -7.40
CA GLU A 496 17.28 10.01 -8.42
C GLU A 496 15.86 10.59 -8.34
N ILE A 497 14.84 9.74 -8.18
CA ILE A 497 13.43 10.16 -8.06
C ILE A 497 13.21 11.05 -6.83
N PHE A 498 13.72 10.66 -5.65
CA PHE A 498 13.55 11.48 -4.45
C PHE A 498 14.26 12.82 -4.57
N ALA A 499 15.48 12.86 -5.12
CA ALA A 499 16.15 14.13 -5.37
C ALA A 499 15.35 15.05 -6.30
N GLY A 500 14.73 14.49 -7.34
CA GLY A 500 13.82 15.23 -8.21
C GLY A 500 12.57 15.73 -7.46
N LEU A 501 11.96 14.91 -6.60
CA LEU A 501 10.80 15.30 -5.80
C LEU A 501 11.13 16.36 -4.75
N PHE A 502 12.37 16.40 -4.25
CA PHE A 502 12.82 17.42 -3.30
C PHE A 502 13.09 18.77 -3.97
N THR A 503 13.56 18.78 -5.22
CA THR A 503 13.98 19.98 -5.94
C THR A 503 12.98 20.50 -6.97
N GLY A 504 12.03 19.65 -7.38
CA GLY A 504 10.97 20.05 -8.31
C GLY A 504 10.02 21.06 -7.67
N GLU A 505 9.83 22.22 -8.28
CA GLU A 505 8.84 23.19 -7.82
C GLU A 505 7.44 22.76 -8.29
N PRO A 506 6.49 22.54 -7.37
CA PRO A 506 5.10 22.42 -7.76
C PRO A 506 4.63 23.73 -8.39
N GLN A 507 4.27 23.70 -9.65
CA GLN A 507 3.68 24.87 -10.30
C GLN A 507 2.33 25.18 -9.65
N PRO A 508 1.99 26.48 -9.47
CA PRO A 508 0.77 26.89 -8.79
C PRO A 508 -0.52 26.42 -9.46
#